data_b6f8da106b8512cc9384f9c76952d697
#
_entry.id   b6f8da106b8512cc9384f9c76952d697
#
_cell.length_a   1.000
_cell.length_b   1.000
_cell.length_c   1.000
_cell.angle_alpha   90.00
_cell.angle_beta   90.00
_cell.angle_gamma   90.00
#
_symmetry.space_group_name_H-M   'P 1'
#
loop_
_entity.id
_entity.type
_entity.pdbx_description
1 polymer ?
#
loop_
_entity_poly.entity_id
_entity_poly.type
_entity_poly.pdbx_seq_one_letter_code
_entity_poly.pdbx_strand_id
1 'polypeptide(L)'
;MLESSQQLYDAFMAKDARFDGRFFVGISSTGIYCRPVCRAKQPKAENCTFYTSAAEAEQAGYRPCLLCRPEIAPGTSITDANATLARKAATLLKEDCGKGQSLNKLAGRLGCTDRHLRRVFSAEYHVTPIQYLQTCRLLLAKNLLTETNLSILDVAMTAGFGSLRRLNTLFKNTYH
;
A
#
# COMPACT_ATOMS: atom_id res chain seq x y z
N MET A 1 -23.52 14.12 7.30
CA MET A 1 -22.91 15.09 8.23
C MET A 1 -21.72 15.71 7.52
N LEU A 2 -21.70 17.02 7.34
CA LEU A 2 -20.55 17.74 6.78
C LEU A 2 -19.44 17.67 7.83
N GLU A 3 -18.33 17.06 7.47
CA GLU A 3 -17.13 17.04 8.31
C GLU A 3 -16.63 18.48 8.49
N SER A 4 -16.15 18.84 9.69
CA SER A 4 -15.64 20.18 9.93
C SER A 4 -14.37 20.43 9.12
N SER A 5 -14.07 21.69 8.77
CA SER A 5 -12.84 22.04 8.05
C SER A 5 -11.59 21.54 8.77
N GLN A 6 -11.61 21.48 10.10
CA GLN A 6 -10.52 20.93 10.91
C GLN A 6 -10.36 19.42 10.68
N GLN A 7 -11.46 18.65 10.66
CA GLN A 7 -11.41 17.19 10.41
C GLN A 7 -10.88 16.89 9.01
N LEU A 8 -11.29 17.67 8.00
CA LEU A 8 -10.79 17.54 6.63
C LEU A 8 -9.29 17.89 6.54
N TYR A 9 -8.85 18.92 7.27
CA TYR A 9 -7.44 19.28 7.35
C TYR A 9 -6.62 18.17 8.02
N ASP A 10 -7.08 17.60 9.12
CA ASP A 10 -6.41 16.50 9.81
C ASP A 10 -6.32 15.26 8.92
N ALA A 11 -7.38 14.92 8.19
CA ALA A 11 -7.37 13.84 7.20
C ALA A 11 -6.37 14.08 6.06
N PHE A 12 -6.26 15.33 5.59
CA PHE A 12 -5.29 15.73 4.58
C PHE A 12 -3.85 15.66 5.10
N MET A 13 -3.61 16.10 6.34
CA MET A 13 -2.29 16.00 6.98
C MET A 13 -1.87 14.54 7.21
N ALA A 14 -2.81 13.68 7.59
CA ALA A 14 -2.59 12.24 7.75
C ALA A 14 -2.48 11.49 6.41
N LYS A 15 -2.78 12.15 5.27
CA LYS A 15 -2.87 11.52 3.93
C LYS A 15 -3.80 10.32 3.93
N ASP A 16 -4.94 10.44 4.62
CA ASP A 16 -5.87 9.35 4.84
C ASP A 16 -6.56 8.92 3.54
N ALA A 17 -6.20 7.73 3.07
CA ALA A 17 -6.71 7.18 1.82
C ALA A 17 -8.22 6.91 1.83
N ARG A 18 -8.87 6.83 3.00
CA ARG A 18 -10.33 6.66 3.12
C ARG A 18 -11.10 7.87 2.60
N PHE A 19 -10.46 9.03 2.58
CA PHE A 19 -11.03 10.28 2.09
C PHE A 19 -10.68 10.58 0.64
N ASP A 20 -9.89 9.75 -0.01
CA ASP A 20 -9.46 9.99 -1.38
C ASP A 20 -10.65 9.94 -2.36
N GLY A 21 -10.80 11.02 -3.14
CA GLY A 21 -11.96 11.24 -4.01
C GLY A 21 -13.23 11.75 -3.30
N ARG A 22 -13.23 11.89 -1.95
CA ARG A 22 -14.37 12.43 -1.19
C ARG A 22 -14.29 13.94 -1.03
N PHE A 23 -13.09 14.50 -1.00
CA PHE A 23 -12.85 15.93 -1.01
C PHE A 23 -11.54 16.28 -1.71
N PHE A 24 -11.39 17.56 -2.04
CA PHE A 24 -10.19 18.14 -2.66
C PHE A 24 -9.77 19.37 -1.87
N VAL A 25 -8.47 19.66 -1.86
CA VAL A 25 -7.90 20.78 -1.07
C VAL A 25 -7.32 21.81 -2.01
N GLY A 26 -7.93 22.98 -2.10
CA GLY A 26 -7.38 24.17 -2.77
C GLY A 26 -6.38 24.86 -1.85
N ILE A 27 -5.18 25.14 -2.37
CA ILE A 27 -4.08 25.75 -1.63
C ILE A 27 -3.88 27.16 -2.17
N SER A 28 -4.35 28.16 -1.42
CA SER A 28 -4.36 29.57 -1.84
C SER A 28 -2.98 30.12 -2.16
N SER A 29 -1.95 29.70 -1.43
CA SER A 29 -0.57 30.16 -1.63
C SER A 29 0.05 29.74 -2.97
N THR A 30 -0.49 28.70 -3.62
CA THR A 30 0.04 28.14 -4.87
C THR A 30 -0.96 28.15 -6.02
N GLY A 31 -2.24 28.39 -5.75
CA GLY A 31 -3.33 28.27 -6.73
C GLY A 31 -3.54 26.84 -7.25
N ILE A 32 -3.13 25.84 -6.45
CA ILE A 32 -3.19 24.41 -6.83
C ILE A 32 -4.21 23.70 -5.94
N TYR A 33 -5.01 22.77 -6.53
CA TYR A 33 -5.80 21.86 -5.73
C TYR A 33 -5.24 20.44 -5.77
N CYS A 34 -5.35 19.74 -4.64
CA CYS A 34 -4.78 18.42 -4.40
C CYS A 34 -5.82 17.42 -3.90
N ARG A 35 -5.52 16.13 -4.04
CA ARG A 35 -6.21 15.04 -3.35
C ARG A 35 -5.72 14.91 -1.90
N PRO A 36 -6.52 14.33 -0.98
CA PRO A 36 -6.08 14.06 0.40
C PRO A 36 -4.77 13.29 0.51
N VAL A 37 -4.52 12.35 -0.39
CA VAL A 37 -3.33 11.48 -0.41
C VAL A 37 -2.11 12.11 -1.08
N CYS A 38 -2.13 13.40 -1.42
CA CYS A 38 -1.04 14.06 -2.12
C CYS A 38 0.27 14.01 -1.32
N ARG A 39 1.37 13.69 -2.00
CA ARG A 39 2.72 13.62 -1.39
C ARG A 39 3.51 14.93 -1.47
N ALA A 40 2.91 15.99 -2.01
CA ALA A 40 3.51 17.31 -2.01
C ALA A 40 3.71 17.83 -0.58
N LYS A 41 4.50 18.90 -0.44
CA LYS A 41 4.67 19.60 0.84
C LYS A 41 3.30 20.07 1.34
N GLN A 42 3.02 19.79 2.59
CA GLN A 42 1.76 20.16 3.23
C GLN A 42 1.71 21.66 3.51
N PRO A 43 0.61 22.33 3.15
CA PRO A 43 0.39 23.73 3.43
C PRO A 43 -0.08 23.94 4.87
N LYS A 44 -0.06 25.19 5.35
CA LYS A 44 -0.69 25.59 6.60
C LYS A 44 -2.22 25.57 6.45
N ALA A 45 -2.94 25.32 7.54
CA ALA A 45 -4.42 25.25 7.55
C ALA A 45 -5.08 26.51 6.98
N GLU A 46 -4.53 27.69 7.29
CA GLU A 46 -5.01 29.00 6.83
C GLU A 46 -5.03 29.17 5.30
N ASN A 47 -4.22 28.37 4.58
CA ASN A 47 -4.12 28.36 3.13
C ASN A 47 -4.95 27.26 2.47
N CYS A 48 -5.73 26.48 3.24
CA CYS A 48 -6.50 25.34 2.73
C CYS A 48 -7.99 25.69 2.63
N THR A 49 -8.56 25.45 1.47
CA THR A 49 -10.00 25.47 1.24
C THR A 49 -10.43 24.08 0.73
N PHE A 50 -11.54 23.57 1.25
CA PHE A 50 -11.98 22.22 0.94
C PHE A 50 -13.16 22.24 -0.02
N TYR A 51 -13.12 21.37 -1.03
CA TYR A 51 -14.13 21.24 -2.09
C TYR A 51 -14.61 19.80 -2.16
N THR A 52 -15.87 19.60 -2.51
CA THR A 52 -16.46 18.26 -2.63
C THR A 52 -16.15 17.61 -3.99
N SER A 53 -15.76 18.41 -4.97
CA SER A 53 -15.39 17.94 -6.30
C SER A 53 -14.20 18.72 -6.89
N ALA A 54 -13.50 18.08 -7.84
CA ALA A 54 -12.47 18.72 -8.63
C ALA A 54 -13.02 19.93 -9.41
N ALA A 55 -14.23 19.81 -9.93
CA ALA A 55 -14.88 20.87 -10.69
C ALA A 55 -15.15 22.14 -9.86
N GLU A 56 -15.55 21.98 -8.60
CA GLU A 56 -15.69 23.14 -7.68
C GLU A 56 -14.36 23.84 -7.43
N ALA A 57 -13.29 23.08 -7.24
CA ALA A 57 -11.95 23.65 -7.04
C ALA A 57 -11.49 24.41 -8.30
N GLU A 58 -11.76 23.88 -9.50
CA GLU A 58 -11.44 24.54 -10.78
C GLU A 58 -12.26 25.80 -10.99
N GLN A 59 -13.56 25.79 -10.68
CA GLN A 59 -14.41 26.97 -10.72
C GLN A 59 -13.96 28.07 -9.75
N ALA A 60 -13.38 27.67 -8.60
CA ALA A 60 -12.79 28.59 -7.66
C ALA A 60 -11.41 29.14 -8.11
N GLY A 61 -10.93 28.76 -9.30
CA GLY A 61 -9.71 29.27 -9.91
C GLY A 61 -8.44 28.49 -9.57
N TYR A 62 -8.55 27.32 -8.95
CA TYR A 62 -7.41 26.46 -8.69
C TYR A 62 -7.10 25.56 -9.91
N ARG A 63 -5.82 25.31 -10.15
CA ARG A 63 -5.36 24.36 -11.16
C ARG A 63 -5.01 23.00 -10.56
N PRO A 64 -5.13 21.90 -11.29
CA PRO A 64 -4.83 20.57 -10.78
C PRO A 64 -3.35 20.39 -10.43
N CYS A 65 -3.08 19.65 -9.38
CA CYS A 65 -1.73 19.28 -8.97
C CYS A 65 -1.11 18.26 -9.94
N LEU A 66 0.04 18.57 -10.54
CA LEU A 66 0.74 17.67 -11.47
C LEU A 66 1.25 16.38 -10.80
N LEU A 67 1.40 16.35 -9.47
CA LEU A 67 1.89 15.18 -8.74
C LEU A 67 0.77 14.17 -8.45
N CYS A 68 -0.34 14.60 -7.87
CA CYS A 68 -1.44 13.71 -7.51
C CYS A 68 -2.54 13.61 -8.58
N ARG A 69 -2.50 14.48 -9.61
CA ARG A 69 -3.43 14.45 -10.74
C ARG A 69 -4.89 14.30 -10.31
N PRO A 70 -5.44 15.30 -9.54
CA PRO A 70 -6.78 15.19 -8.96
C PRO A 70 -7.90 15.18 -10.02
N GLU A 71 -7.61 15.64 -11.23
CA GLU A 71 -8.50 15.61 -12.38
C GLU A 71 -8.72 14.20 -12.96
N ILE A 72 -7.87 13.25 -12.57
CA ILE A 72 -7.99 11.86 -12.99
C ILE A 72 -8.64 11.08 -11.84
N ALA A 73 -9.63 10.25 -12.15
CA ALA A 73 -10.31 9.41 -11.17
C ALA A 73 -9.31 8.60 -10.32
N PRO A 74 -9.60 8.33 -9.02
CA PRO A 74 -8.75 7.48 -8.20
C PRO A 74 -8.40 6.17 -8.91
N GLY A 75 -7.13 5.74 -8.79
CA GLY A 75 -6.62 4.51 -9.43
C GLY A 75 -5.76 4.75 -10.68
N THR A 76 -5.71 5.96 -11.23
CA THR A 76 -4.97 6.28 -12.47
C THR A 76 -3.79 7.23 -12.25
N SER A 77 -3.64 7.83 -11.07
CA SER A 77 -2.48 8.65 -10.75
C SER A 77 -1.23 7.81 -10.42
N ILE A 78 -0.03 8.43 -10.48
CA ILE A 78 1.23 7.76 -10.09
C ILE A 78 1.17 7.26 -8.63
N THR A 79 0.50 7.99 -7.74
CA THR A 79 0.30 7.58 -6.35
C THR A 79 -0.53 6.31 -6.27
N ASP A 80 -1.63 6.25 -7.02
CA ASP A 80 -2.51 5.08 -7.09
C ASP A 80 -1.83 3.89 -7.78
N ALA A 81 -1.04 4.15 -8.83
CA ALA A 81 -0.29 3.11 -9.52
C ALA A 81 0.69 2.39 -8.57
N ASN A 82 1.38 3.14 -7.70
CA ASN A 82 2.27 2.57 -6.69
C ASN A 82 1.52 1.73 -5.65
N ALA A 83 0.41 2.23 -5.11
CA ALA A 83 -0.43 1.50 -4.16
C ALA A 83 -1.03 0.24 -4.81
N THR A 84 -1.48 0.35 -6.06
CA THR A 84 -2.01 -0.77 -6.85
C THR A 84 -0.92 -1.82 -7.11
N LEU A 85 0.30 -1.40 -7.45
CA LEU A 85 1.45 -2.28 -7.63
C LEU A 85 1.78 -3.05 -6.34
N ALA A 86 1.81 -2.36 -5.20
CA ALA A 86 2.06 -2.98 -3.90
C ALA A 86 0.98 -4.01 -3.54
N ARG A 87 -0.30 -3.70 -3.75
CA ARG A 87 -1.42 -4.62 -3.51
C ARG A 87 -1.36 -5.85 -4.41
N LYS A 88 -1.10 -5.67 -5.71
CA LYS A 88 -0.90 -6.79 -6.63
C LYS A 88 0.26 -7.68 -6.21
N ALA A 89 1.37 -7.07 -5.77
CA ALA A 89 2.52 -7.81 -5.24
C ALA A 89 2.15 -8.62 -3.99
N ALA A 90 1.41 -8.05 -3.05
CA ALA A 90 0.96 -8.74 -1.84
C ALA A 90 0.07 -9.96 -2.16
N THR A 91 -0.86 -9.81 -3.11
CA THR A 91 -1.71 -10.90 -3.58
C THR A 91 -0.87 -12.04 -4.16
N LEU A 92 0.06 -11.72 -5.07
CA LEU A 92 0.93 -12.73 -5.68
C LEU A 92 1.88 -13.40 -4.67
N LEU A 93 2.42 -12.64 -3.69
CA LEU A 93 3.23 -13.21 -2.62
C LEU A 93 2.44 -14.18 -1.75
N LYS A 94 1.16 -13.90 -1.49
CA LYS A 94 0.27 -14.78 -0.73
C LYS A 94 -0.07 -16.05 -1.52
N GLU A 95 -0.41 -15.93 -2.80
CA GLU A 95 -0.77 -17.05 -3.68
C GLU A 95 0.42 -17.99 -3.97
N ASP A 96 1.60 -17.43 -4.12
CA ASP A 96 2.83 -18.14 -4.47
C ASP A 96 3.72 -18.45 -3.26
N CYS A 97 3.24 -18.27 -2.03
CA CYS A 97 4.08 -18.38 -0.82
C CYS A 97 4.74 -19.76 -0.67
N GLY A 98 4.06 -20.84 -1.07
CA GLY A 98 4.60 -22.20 -1.08
C GLY A 98 5.53 -22.52 -2.26
N LYS A 99 5.54 -21.72 -3.34
CA LYS A 99 6.22 -22.08 -4.61
C LYS A 99 7.68 -21.64 -4.70
N GLY A 100 8.24 -21.00 -3.70
CA GLY A 100 9.67 -20.63 -3.65
C GLY A 100 10.10 -19.59 -4.69
N GLN A 101 9.18 -18.79 -5.23
CA GLN A 101 9.48 -17.80 -6.25
C GLN A 101 10.40 -16.69 -5.72
N SER A 102 11.38 -16.27 -6.53
CA SER A 102 12.26 -15.16 -6.18
C SER A 102 11.58 -13.81 -6.38
N LEU A 103 11.98 -12.81 -5.57
CA LEU A 103 11.44 -11.46 -5.66
C LEU A 103 11.72 -10.80 -7.03
N ASN A 104 12.86 -11.10 -7.65
CA ASN A 104 13.17 -10.63 -9.01
C ASN A 104 12.18 -11.15 -10.06
N LYS A 105 11.78 -12.43 -9.97
CA LYS A 105 10.76 -12.99 -10.87
C LYS A 105 9.41 -12.32 -10.64
N LEU A 106 9.04 -12.07 -9.38
CA LEU A 106 7.83 -11.35 -9.04
C LEU A 106 7.84 -9.92 -9.61
N ALA A 107 8.94 -9.19 -9.44
CA ALA A 107 9.11 -7.84 -9.98
C ALA A 107 8.99 -7.83 -11.52
N GLY A 108 9.59 -8.79 -12.20
CA GLY A 108 9.47 -8.96 -13.65
C GLY A 108 8.03 -9.22 -14.10
N ARG A 109 7.28 -10.08 -13.40
CA ARG A 109 5.83 -10.30 -13.66
C ARG A 109 4.99 -9.03 -13.50
N LEU A 110 5.40 -8.14 -12.61
CA LEU A 110 4.74 -6.87 -12.35
C LEU A 110 5.25 -5.72 -13.22
N GLY A 111 6.19 -5.99 -14.15
CA GLY A 111 6.74 -4.98 -15.05
C GLY A 111 7.60 -3.91 -14.35
N CYS A 112 8.23 -4.24 -13.23
CA CYS A 112 9.05 -3.29 -12.47
C CYS A 112 10.38 -3.91 -12.01
N THR A 113 11.29 -3.07 -11.50
CA THR A 113 12.55 -3.53 -10.90
C THR A 113 12.34 -3.97 -9.45
N ASP A 114 13.17 -4.91 -8.95
CA ASP A 114 13.17 -5.35 -7.55
C ASP A 114 13.32 -4.16 -6.58
N ARG A 115 14.21 -3.22 -6.89
CA ARG A 115 14.40 -1.99 -6.09
C ARG A 115 13.13 -1.15 -6.00
N HIS A 116 12.43 -0.96 -7.13
CA HIS A 116 11.17 -0.20 -7.15
C HIS A 116 10.09 -0.92 -6.36
N LEU A 117 9.94 -2.23 -6.57
CA LEU A 117 8.99 -3.06 -5.85
C LEU A 117 9.18 -2.98 -4.33
N ARG A 118 10.42 -3.15 -3.84
CA ARG A 118 10.73 -3.04 -2.40
C ARG A 118 10.34 -1.68 -1.84
N ARG A 119 10.70 -0.60 -2.52
CA ARG A 119 10.39 0.76 -2.08
C ARG A 119 8.88 1.00 -1.97
N VAL A 120 8.15 0.63 -3.01
CA VAL A 120 6.69 0.83 -3.10
C VAL A 120 5.97 -0.05 -2.08
N PHE A 121 6.37 -1.30 -1.96
CA PHE A 121 5.79 -2.26 -1.04
C PHE A 121 5.98 -1.83 0.43
N SER A 122 7.21 -1.43 0.79
CA SER A 122 7.49 -0.98 2.16
C SER A 122 6.79 0.34 2.49
N ALA A 123 6.55 1.20 1.50
CA ALA A 123 5.78 2.43 1.69
C ALA A 123 4.30 2.16 1.98
N GLU A 124 3.71 1.10 1.39
CA GLU A 124 2.30 0.75 1.55
C GLU A 124 2.04 -0.14 2.76
N TYR A 125 2.90 -1.15 2.98
CA TYR A 125 2.68 -2.18 4.01
C TYR A 125 3.56 -2.02 5.27
N HIS A 126 4.50 -1.06 5.28
CA HIS A 126 5.45 -0.81 6.38
C HIS A 126 6.36 -2.00 6.73
N VAL A 127 6.41 -3.01 5.88
CA VAL A 127 7.29 -4.18 5.95
C VAL A 127 7.89 -4.46 4.59
N THR A 128 9.02 -5.17 4.55
CA THR A 128 9.61 -5.59 3.27
C THR A 128 8.79 -6.74 2.65
N PRO A 129 8.83 -6.90 1.30
CA PRO A 129 8.19 -8.03 0.62
C PRO A 129 8.63 -9.40 1.16
N ILE A 130 9.89 -9.52 1.60
CA ILE A 130 10.44 -10.76 2.17
C ILE A 130 9.83 -11.04 3.55
N GLN A 131 9.71 -10.04 4.41
CA GLN A 131 9.06 -10.18 5.71
C GLN A 131 7.58 -10.56 5.55
N TYR A 132 6.89 -9.91 4.62
CA TYR A 132 5.50 -10.24 4.30
C TYR A 132 5.36 -11.70 3.83
N LEU A 133 6.24 -12.15 2.91
CA LEU A 133 6.26 -13.53 2.45
C LEU A 133 6.53 -14.53 3.59
N GLN A 134 7.44 -14.20 4.51
CA GLN A 134 7.71 -15.05 5.68
C GLN A 134 6.48 -15.20 6.57
N THR A 135 5.74 -14.11 6.79
CA THR A 135 4.46 -14.16 7.52
C THR A 135 3.44 -15.03 6.81
N CYS A 136 3.28 -14.89 5.48
CA CYS A 136 2.36 -15.74 4.71
C CYS A 136 2.71 -17.23 4.82
N ARG A 137 4.00 -17.58 4.71
CA ARG A 137 4.49 -18.95 4.87
C ARG A 137 4.22 -19.51 6.26
N LEU A 138 4.43 -18.70 7.28
CA LEU A 138 4.20 -19.11 8.67
C LEU A 138 2.72 -19.37 8.94
N LEU A 139 1.83 -18.51 8.43
CA LEU A 139 0.39 -18.72 8.53
C LEU A 139 -0.07 -19.96 7.76
N LEU A 140 0.47 -20.18 6.56
CA LEU A 140 0.19 -21.41 5.80
C LEU A 140 0.66 -22.66 6.56
N ALA A 141 1.87 -22.67 7.10
CA ALA A 141 2.38 -23.77 7.91
C ALA A 141 1.49 -24.03 9.14
N LYS A 142 1.06 -22.96 9.83
CA LYS A 142 0.12 -23.09 10.96
C LYS A 142 -1.18 -23.73 10.57
N ASN A 143 -1.81 -23.30 9.47
CA ASN A 143 -3.04 -23.90 8.97
C ASN A 143 -2.85 -25.39 8.60
N LEU A 144 -1.75 -25.73 7.90
CA LEU A 144 -1.46 -27.11 7.55
C LEU A 144 -1.26 -27.99 8.79
N LEU A 145 -0.62 -27.49 9.84
CA LEU A 145 -0.42 -28.23 11.12
C LEU A 145 -1.73 -28.47 11.87
N THR A 146 -2.72 -27.56 11.73
CA THR A 146 -4.01 -27.67 12.44
C THR A 146 -5.07 -28.42 11.65
N GLU A 147 -5.02 -28.37 10.32
CA GLU A 147 -6.09 -28.86 9.46
C GLU A 147 -5.74 -30.16 8.71
N THR A 148 -4.46 -30.60 8.79
CA THR A 148 -4.00 -31.79 8.05
C THR A 148 -3.17 -32.73 8.94
N ASN A 149 -3.00 -33.98 8.47
CA ASN A 149 -2.13 -34.97 9.11
C ASN A 149 -0.75 -35.05 8.42
N LEU A 150 -0.31 -33.99 7.75
CA LEU A 150 1.00 -33.92 7.10
C LEU A 150 2.13 -34.00 8.13
N SER A 151 3.24 -34.64 7.75
CA SER A 151 4.45 -34.59 8.57
C SER A 151 4.97 -33.15 8.67
N ILE A 152 5.67 -32.82 9.77
CA ILE A 152 6.25 -31.47 9.96
C ILE A 152 7.21 -31.11 8.82
N LEU A 153 7.90 -32.10 8.25
CA LEU A 153 8.76 -31.90 7.09
C LEU A 153 7.94 -31.53 5.85
N ASP A 154 6.85 -32.24 5.58
CA ASP A 154 5.96 -31.96 4.45
C ASP A 154 5.30 -30.59 4.61
N VAL A 155 4.88 -30.24 5.82
CA VAL A 155 4.37 -28.90 6.12
C VAL A 155 5.42 -27.83 5.80
N ALA A 156 6.68 -28.01 6.24
CA ALA A 156 7.74 -27.07 5.95
C ALA A 156 7.98 -26.89 4.44
N MET A 157 7.99 -28.00 3.70
CA MET A 157 8.20 -27.97 2.23
C MET A 157 7.01 -27.34 1.52
N THR A 158 5.78 -27.72 1.87
CA THR A 158 4.53 -27.20 1.27
C THR A 158 4.37 -25.69 1.56
N ALA A 159 4.72 -25.24 2.77
CA ALA A 159 4.69 -23.82 3.12
C ALA A 159 5.84 -22.99 2.51
N GLY A 160 6.74 -23.62 1.75
CA GLY A 160 7.80 -22.95 0.99
C GLY A 160 9.03 -22.56 1.79
N PHE A 161 9.29 -23.21 2.95
CA PHE A 161 10.48 -22.93 3.76
C PHE A 161 11.77 -23.56 3.19
N GLY A 162 11.66 -24.58 2.36
CA GLY A 162 12.81 -25.30 1.79
C GLY A 162 13.62 -26.11 2.78
N SER A 163 13.36 -26.02 4.09
CA SER A 163 13.92 -26.91 5.14
C SER A 163 13.15 -26.78 6.45
N LEU A 164 13.08 -27.88 7.21
CA LEU A 164 12.50 -27.91 8.55
C LEU A 164 13.22 -26.94 9.52
N ARG A 165 14.53 -26.81 9.41
CA ARG A 165 15.32 -25.89 10.24
C ARG A 165 14.86 -24.43 10.11
N ARG A 166 14.56 -23.98 8.87
CA ARG A 166 14.04 -22.62 8.61
C ARG A 166 12.66 -22.41 9.20
N LEU A 167 11.77 -23.40 9.07
CA LEU A 167 10.45 -23.34 9.70
C LEU A 167 10.60 -23.20 11.22
N ASN A 168 11.37 -24.10 11.87
CA ASN A 168 11.54 -24.10 13.31
C ASN A 168 12.17 -22.79 13.82
N THR A 169 13.19 -22.26 13.12
CA THR A 169 13.80 -20.99 13.47
C THR A 169 12.80 -19.84 13.44
N LEU A 170 12.04 -19.72 12.34
CA LEU A 170 11.06 -18.64 12.19
C LEU A 170 9.91 -18.80 13.20
N PHE A 171 9.42 -20.03 13.38
CA PHE A 171 8.35 -20.34 14.32
C PHE A 171 8.73 -19.96 15.75
N LYS A 172 9.94 -20.37 16.19
CA LYS A 172 10.49 -20.03 17.52
C LYS A 172 10.68 -18.52 17.69
N ASN A 173 11.18 -17.82 16.66
CA ASN A 173 11.38 -16.36 16.75
C ASN A 173 10.07 -15.56 16.79
N THR A 174 8.97 -16.13 16.31
CA THR A 174 7.69 -15.44 16.23
C THR A 174 6.78 -15.73 17.42
N TYR A 175 6.83 -16.97 17.94
CA TYR A 175 5.89 -17.44 18.99
C TYR A 175 6.56 -17.72 20.34
N HIS A 176 7.92 -17.67 20.43
CA HIS A 176 8.77 -17.94 21.61
C HIS A 176 8.62 -19.33 22.21
#